data_aff11d0d0b01506e9ae0959d51dce485
#
_entry.id   aff11d0d0b01506e9ae0959d51dce485
#
_cell.length_a   1.000
_cell.length_b   1.000
_cell.length_c   1.000
_cell.angle_alpha   90.00
_cell.angle_beta   90.00
_cell.angle_gamma   90.00
#
_symmetry.space_group_name_H-M   'P 1'
#
loop_
_entity.id
_entity.type
_entity.pdbx_description
1 polymer ?
#
loop_
_entity_poly.entity_id
_entity_poly.type
_entity_poly.pdbx_seq_one_letter_code
_entity_poly.pdbx_strand_id
1 'polypeptide(L)'
;MRFIPISQKQAHEPSTPATQLPLTRRSLLKGSGVLMGTLAAGSTLALLAPSTAWALELKQLSQVEGNTLLQMGRVLFPHAKLPDAVYALLAKDLDGRAAADPEKAKMLQAGIQNLDHLAGGSFLKASKQRRLEAVKAMEGQDFFNTVRGQCVTSLYDNEMAFAVFGYEGSAWEKGGYLLRGFQDLKWLPAPPAQASPAPYLG
;
A
#
# COMPACT_ATOMS: atom_id res chain seq x y z
N MET A 1 -1.34 -6.90 63.97
CA MET A 1 -0.66 -6.70 62.68
C MET A 1 -0.20 -8.06 62.18
N ARG A 2 -0.82 -8.56 61.09
CA ARG A 2 -0.43 -9.83 60.49
C ARG A 2 0.39 -9.54 59.24
N PHE A 3 1.64 -9.95 59.23
CA PHE A 3 2.49 -9.90 58.03
C PHE A 3 2.12 -11.04 57.07
N ILE A 4 1.88 -10.69 55.79
CA ILE A 4 1.68 -11.64 54.69
C ILE A 4 3.05 -11.85 54.03
N PRO A 5 3.58 -13.06 53.87
CA PRO A 5 4.84 -13.28 53.18
C PRO A 5 4.63 -13.18 51.68
N ILE A 6 5.49 -12.41 50.99
CA ILE A 6 5.54 -12.29 49.53
C ILE A 6 6.27 -13.53 49.02
N SER A 7 5.52 -14.36 48.28
CA SER A 7 6.06 -15.56 47.58
C SER A 7 6.94 -15.09 46.42
N GLN A 8 8.18 -15.59 46.41
CA GLN A 8 9.13 -15.38 45.32
C GLN A 8 8.62 -16.05 44.03
N LYS A 9 8.44 -15.25 42.97
CA LYS A 9 8.06 -15.69 41.65
C LYS A 9 9.29 -16.20 40.92
N GLN A 10 9.30 -17.49 40.62
CA GLN A 10 10.32 -18.16 39.79
C GLN A 10 10.51 -17.45 38.47
N ALA A 11 11.77 -17.24 38.09
CA ALA A 11 12.15 -16.73 36.79
C ALA A 11 11.73 -17.72 35.69
N HIS A 12 10.88 -17.26 34.78
CA HIS A 12 10.48 -18.01 33.61
C HIS A 12 11.41 -17.59 32.46
N GLU A 13 12.12 -18.58 31.90
CA GLU A 13 12.95 -18.38 30.71
C GLU A 13 12.09 -17.93 29.52
N PRO A 14 12.57 -17.01 28.68
CA PRO A 14 11.81 -16.54 27.52
C PRO A 14 11.87 -17.61 26.42
N SER A 15 10.81 -18.39 26.28
CA SER A 15 10.55 -19.13 25.05
C SER A 15 10.22 -18.11 23.94
N THR A 16 10.98 -18.15 22.87
CA THR A 16 10.80 -17.35 21.65
C THR A 16 9.37 -17.55 21.12
N PRO A 17 8.53 -16.52 21.03
CA PRO A 17 7.21 -16.68 20.44
C PRO A 17 7.36 -16.75 18.92
N ALA A 18 6.92 -17.85 18.32
CA ALA A 18 6.59 -17.88 16.90
C ALA A 18 5.60 -16.75 16.63
N THR A 19 5.97 -15.83 15.75
CA THR A 19 5.16 -14.66 15.37
C THR A 19 3.90 -15.15 14.65
N GLN A 20 2.85 -15.44 15.41
CA GLN A 20 1.50 -15.62 14.88
C GLN A 20 0.90 -14.22 14.71
N LEU A 21 0.85 -13.75 13.46
CA LEU A 21 0.11 -12.54 13.11
C LEU A 21 -1.38 -12.81 13.35
N PRO A 22 -2.06 -12.07 14.22
CA PRO A 22 -3.50 -12.24 14.42
C PRO A 22 -4.25 -11.69 13.20
N LEU A 23 -4.58 -12.58 12.26
CA LEU A 23 -5.44 -12.24 11.15
C LEU A 23 -6.88 -12.11 11.66
N THR A 24 -7.41 -10.90 11.73
CA THR A 24 -8.82 -10.69 12.04
C THR A 24 -9.69 -11.03 10.84
N ARG A 25 -10.94 -11.51 11.08
CA ARG A 25 -11.89 -11.84 9.99
C ARG A 25 -12.15 -10.67 9.04
N ARG A 26 -11.99 -9.43 9.50
CA ARG A 26 -12.20 -8.22 8.73
C ARG A 26 -11.03 -7.90 7.82
N SER A 27 -9.78 -8.16 8.23
CA SER A 27 -8.59 -8.05 7.39
C SER A 27 -8.60 -9.09 6.27
N LEU A 28 -9.13 -10.30 6.58
CA LEU A 28 -9.34 -11.35 5.59
C LEU A 28 -10.32 -10.91 4.49
N LEU A 29 -11.41 -10.24 4.83
CA LEU A 29 -12.44 -9.81 3.89
C LEU A 29 -12.06 -8.56 3.07
N LYS A 30 -11.24 -7.66 3.59
CA LYS A 30 -10.80 -6.45 2.89
C LYS A 30 -9.62 -6.65 1.93
N GLY A 31 -8.73 -7.62 2.23
CA GLY A 31 -7.52 -7.88 1.43
C GLY A 31 -7.51 -9.19 0.66
N SER A 32 -8.48 -10.09 0.90
CA SER A 32 -8.30 -11.52 0.63
C SER A 32 -8.99 -12.06 -0.62
N GLY A 33 -9.71 -11.24 -1.36
CA GLY A 33 -10.48 -11.79 -2.50
C GLY A 33 -9.64 -12.54 -3.54
N VAL A 34 -8.33 -12.31 -3.59
CA VAL A 34 -7.43 -12.89 -4.62
C VAL A 34 -6.23 -13.63 -4.04
N LEU A 35 -5.65 -13.16 -2.94
CA LEU A 35 -4.44 -13.78 -2.39
C LEU A 35 -4.68 -15.14 -1.71
N MET A 36 -5.87 -15.37 -1.16
CA MET A 36 -6.17 -16.58 -0.39
C MET A 36 -6.51 -17.81 -1.25
N GLY A 37 -6.97 -17.64 -2.47
CA GLY A 37 -7.26 -18.76 -3.36
C GLY A 37 -6.02 -19.56 -3.77
N THR A 38 -4.85 -18.92 -3.81
CA THR A 38 -3.59 -19.55 -4.23
C THR A 38 -2.70 -19.99 -3.07
N LEU A 39 -2.81 -19.36 -1.89
CA LEU A 39 -2.03 -19.75 -0.72
C LEU A 39 -2.56 -21.04 -0.03
N ALA A 40 -3.84 -21.36 -0.19
CA ALA A 40 -4.42 -22.60 0.33
C ALA A 40 -3.90 -23.86 -0.39
N ALA A 41 -3.25 -23.72 -1.54
CA ALA A 41 -2.67 -24.83 -2.30
C ALA A 41 -1.23 -25.23 -1.89
N GLY A 42 -0.69 -24.65 -0.80
CA GLY A 42 0.56 -25.12 -0.19
C GLY A 42 1.82 -25.09 -1.07
N SER A 43 1.83 -24.28 -2.15
CA SER A 43 2.96 -24.28 -3.06
C SER A 43 3.93 -23.14 -2.75
N THR A 44 5.13 -23.50 -2.34
CA THR A 44 6.34 -22.66 -2.31
C THR A 44 6.67 -22.02 -3.67
N LEU A 45 5.98 -22.42 -4.72
CA LEU A 45 6.03 -21.84 -6.08
C LEU A 45 5.52 -20.40 -6.17
N ALA A 46 4.65 -19.95 -5.24
CA ALA A 46 4.17 -18.56 -5.20
C ALA A 46 5.29 -17.55 -4.86
N LEU A 47 6.38 -18.00 -4.25
CA LEU A 47 7.55 -17.15 -3.96
C LEU A 47 8.54 -17.06 -5.13
N LEU A 48 8.43 -17.94 -6.12
CA LEU A 48 9.32 -18.03 -7.27
C LEU A 48 8.66 -17.62 -8.60
N ALA A 49 7.33 -17.42 -8.64
CA ALA A 49 6.66 -16.92 -9.82
C ALA A 49 7.06 -15.47 -10.08
N PRO A 50 7.36 -15.09 -11.35
CA PRO A 50 7.54 -13.69 -11.69
C PRO A 50 6.27 -12.94 -11.27
N SER A 51 6.44 -11.95 -10.42
CA SER A 51 5.48 -11.33 -9.51
C SER A 51 4.27 -10.62 -10.15
N THR A 52 4.06 -10.75 -11.45
CA THR A 52 3.04 -9.99 -12.18
C THR A 52 1.91 -10.83 -12.80
N ALA A 53 2.15 -12.12 -13.08
CA ALA A 53 1.15 -12.93 -13.81
C ALA A 53 -0.02 -13.41 -12.93
N TRP A 54 0.16 -13.60 -11.64
CA TRP A 54 -0.85 -14.16 -10.72
C TRP A 54 -1.78 -13.12 -10.10
N ALA A 55 -1.38 -11.84 -10.10
CA ALA A 55 -2.09 -10.78 -9.40
C ALA A 55 -3.22 -10.15 -10.23
N LEU A 56 -3.23 -10.36 -11.54
CA LEU A 56 -4.10 -9.64 -12.46
C LEU A 56 -5.13 -10.58 -13.12
N GLU A 57 -6.06 -11.13 -12.33
CA GLU A 57 -7.35 -11.58 -12.89
C GLU A 57 -8.20 -10.32 -13.11
N LEU A 58 -8.14 -9.79 -14.33
CA LEU A 58 -8.88 -8.60 -14.76
C LEU A 58 -10.15 -9.04 -15.51
N LYS A 59 -11.23 -8.26 -15.34
CA LYS A 59 -12.54 -8.54 -15.94
C LYS A 59 -12.76 -7.76 -17.23
N GLN A 60 -12.32 -6.51 -17.26
CA GLN A 60 -12.59 -5.54 -18.31
C GLN A 60 -11.32 -5.11 -19.05
N LEU A 61 -10.22 -4.97 -18.32
CA LEU A 61 -8.93 -4.56 -18.88
C LEU A 61 -8.11 -5.78 -19.27
N SER A 62 -7.30 -5.65 -20.31
CA SER A 62 -6.32 -6.67 -20.70
C SER A 62 -5.14 -6.72 -19.72
N GLN A 63 -4.38 -7.80 -19.74
CA GLN A 63 -3.16 -7.95 -18.94
C GLN A 63 -2.13 -6.86 -19.24
N VAL A 64 -2.04 -6.42 -20.49
CA VAL A 64 -1.13 -5.35 -20.91
C VAL A 64 -1.56 -4.02 -20.28
N GLU A 65 -2.84 -3.69 -20.33
CA GLU A 65 -3.41 -2.49 -19.74
C GLU A 65 -3.23 -2.49 -18.21
N GLY A 66 -3.50 -3.61 -17.54
CA GLY A 66 -3.27 -3.76 -16.11
C GLY A 66 -1.81 -3.56 -15.73
N ASN A 67 -0.88 -4.14 -16.48
CA ASN A 67 0.56 -3.94 -16.26
C ASN A 67 0.98 -2.48 -16.51
N THR A 68 0.37 -1.80 -17.47
CA THR A 68 0.62 -0.38 -17.74
C THR A 68 0.19 0.48 -16.53
N LEU A 69 -0.99 0.21 -15.96
CA LEU A 69 -1.47 0.88 -14.75
C LEU A 69 -0.57 0.61 -13.53
N LEU A 70 -0.13 -0.65 -13.35
CA LEU A 70 0.84 -1.01 -12.31
C LEU A 70 2.12 -0.19 -12.46
N GLN A 71 2.70 -0.14 -13.66
CA GLN A 71 3.93 0.60 -13.91
C GLN A 71 3.72 2.13 -13.80
N MET A 72 2.56 2.66 -14.18
CA MET A 72 2.21 4.06 -13.94
C MET A 72 2.14 4.35 -12.43
N GLY A 73 1.55 3.47 -11.64
CA GLY A 73 1.55 3.57 -10.18
C GLY A 73 2.96 3.65 -9.60
N ARG A 74 3.89 2.86 -10.11
CA ARG A 74 5.31 2.92 -9.71
C ARG A 74 6.02 4.20 -10.10
N VAL A 75 5.61 4.85 -11.19
CA VAL A 75 6.14 6.17 -11.57
C VAL A 75 5.58 7.26 -10.67
N LEU A 76 4.28 7.19 -10.33
CA LEU A 76 3.60 8.16 -9.47
C LEU A 76 4.07 8.08 -8.01
N PHE A 77 4.25 6.87 -7.48
CA PHE A 77 4.62 6.58 -6.10
C PHE A 77 5.79 5.58 -6.05
N PRO A 78 7.03 6.04 -6.23
CA PRO A 78 8.20 5.19 -6.45
C PRO A 78 8.78 4.60 -5.15
N HIS A 79 8.04 3.72 -4.48
CA HIS A 79 8.52 3.04 -3.27
C HIS A 79 9.31 1.77 -3.63
N ALA A 80 10.63 1.84 -3.56
CA ALA A 80 11.50 0.73 -3.91
C ALA A 80 11.27 -0.55 -3.07
N LYS A 81 10.82 -0.40 -1.82
CA LYS A 81 10.58 -1.52 -0.90
C LYS A 81 9.21 -2.17 -1.06
N LEU A 82 8.25 -1.52 -1.73
CA LEU A 82 6.93 -2.10 -1.95
C LEU A 82 6.98 -3.16 -3.06
N PRO A 83 6.44 -4.37 -2.83
CA PRO A 83 6.36 -5.40 -3.86
C PRO A 83 5.36 -5.00 -4.96
N ASP A 84 5.52 -5.58 -6.16
CA ASP A 84 4.62 -5.37 -7.28
C ASP A 84 3.18 -5.78 -6.99
N ALA A 85 2.98 -6.73 -6.07
CA ALA A 85 1.68 -7.15 -5.61
C ALA A 85 0.81 -5.99 -5.08
N VAL A 86 1.41 -5.02 -4.37
CA VAL A 86 0.71 -3.84 -3.88
C VAL A 86 0.25 -2.94 -5.03
N TYR A 87 1.10 -2.75 -6.05
CA TYR A 87 0.72 -1.97 -7.25
C TYR A 87 -0.26 -2.71 -8.17
N ALA A 88 -0.27 -4.04 -8.13
CA ALA A 88 -1.25 -4.83 -8.86
C ALA A 88 -2.69 -4.62 -8.32
N LEU A 89 -2.84 -4.32 -7.02
CA LEU A 89 -4.14 -3.94 -6.45
C LEU A 89 -4.71 -2.67 -7.08
N LEU A 90 -3.87 -1.68 -7.39
CA LEU A 90 -4.30 -0.50 -8.14
C LEU A 90 -4.96 -0.88 -9.48
N ALA A 91 -4.31 -1.76 -10.26
CA ALA A 91 -4.85 -2.19 -11.55
C ALA A 91 -6.17 -2.95 -11.38
N LYS A 92 -6.27 -3.79 -10.36
CA LYS A 92 -7.48 -4.55 -10.03
C LYS A 92 -8.63 -3.64 -9.57
N ASP A 93 -8.36 -2.65 -8.75
CA ASP A 93 -9.38 -1.70 -8.27
C ASP A 93 -9.92 -0.86 -9.42
N LEU A 94 -9.04 -0.42 -10.34
CA LEU A 94 -9.43 0.32 -11.54
C LEU A 94 -10.20 -0.57 -12.51
N ASP A 95 -9.82 -1.84 -12.68
CA ASP A 95 -10.55 -2.83 -13.47
C ASP A 95 -11.96 -3.07 -12.91
N GLY A 96 -12.10 -3.19 -11.59
CA GLY A 96 -13.38 -3.30 -10.94
C GLY A 96 -14.30 -2.11 -11.20
N ARG A 97 -13.74 -0.89 -11.23
CA ARG A 97 -14.48 0.33 -11.59
C ARG A 97 -14.86 0.35 -13.08
N ALA A 98 -13.96 -0.10 -13.95
CA ALA A 98 -14.22 -0.22 -15.39
C ALA A 98 -15.31 -1.24 -15.68
N ALA A 99 -15.35 -2.35 -14.96
CA ALA A 99 -16.38 -3.37 -15.09
C ALA A 99 -17.77 -2.88 -14.64
N ALA A 100 -17.82 -1.94 -13.69
CA ALA A 100 -19.07 -1.37 -13.18
C ALA A 100 -19.58 -0.18 -14.02
N ASP A 101 -18.71 0.51 -14.77
CA ASP A 101 -19.03 1.74 -15.49
C ASP A 101 -18.33 1.77 -16.86
N PRO A 102 -19.08 1.61 -17.97
CA PRO A 102 -18.52 1.61 -19.32
C PRO A 102 -17.81 2.91 -19.72
N GLU A 103 -18.24 4.06 -19.19
CA GLU A 103 -17.57 5.33 -19.49
C GLU A 103 -16.20 5.39 -18.80
N LYS A 104 -16.08 4.85 -17.60
CA LYS A 104 -14.77 4.67 -16.93
C LYS A 104 -13.87 3.70 -17.67
N ALA A 105 -14.43 2.61 -18.20
CA ALA A 105 -13.68 1.68 -19.03
C ALA A 105 -13.07 2.39 -20.26
N LYS A 106 -13.88 3.16 -21.00
CA LYS A 106 -13.43 3.92 -22.15
C LYS A 106 -12.36 4.96 -21.78
N MET A 107 -12.59 5.70 -20.70
CA MET A 107 -11.63 6.70 -20.22
C MET A 107 -10.29 6.07 -19.86
N LEU A 108 -10.29 4.94 -19.14
CA LEU A 108 -9.06 4.22 -18.78
C LEU A 108 -8.33 3.70 -20.01
N GLN A 109 -9.03 3.05 -20.94
CA GLN A 109 -8.44 2.54 -22.18
C GLN A 109 -7.85 3.66 -23.04
N ALA A 110 -8.59 4.75 -23.24
CA ALA A 110 -8.11 5.92 -23.98
C ALA A 110 -6.89 6.56 -23.29
N GLY A 111 -6.90 6.66 -21.97
CA GLY A 111 -5.78 7.17 -21.19
C GLY A 111 -4.52 6.30 -21.31
N ILE A 112 -4.66 4.98 -21.28
CA ILE A 112 -3.55 4.03 -21.47
C ILE A 112 -2.98 4.15 -22.90
N GLN A 113 -3.83 4.23 -23.93
CA GLN A 113 -3.39 4.43 -25.31
C GLN A 113 -2.62 5.74 -25.49
N ASN A 114 -3.10 6.83 -24.88
CA ASN A 114 -2.41 8.11 -24.90
C ASN A 114 -1.06 8.02 -24.16
N LEU A 115 -1.01 7.33 -23.02
CA LEU A 115 0.23 7.10 -22.28
C LEU A 115 1.26 6.32 -23.11
N ASP A 116 0.83 5.28 -23.82
CA ASP A 116 1.67 4.52 -24.76
C ASP A 116 2.20 5.41 -25.89
N HIS A 117 1.34 6.24 -26.50
CA HIS A 117 1.73 7.19 -27.53
C HIS A 117 2.78 8.18 -27.03
N LEU A 118 2.57 8.81 -25.86
CA LEU A 118 3.51 9.75 -25.25
C LEU A 118 4.84 9.11 -24.88
N ALA A 119 4.82 7.82 -24.55
CA ALA A 119 6.02 7.03 -24.29
C ALA A 119 6.80 6.61 -25.55
N GLY A 120 6.26 6.87 -26.75
CA GLY A 120 6.87 6.52 -28.02
C GLY A 120 6.46 5.16 -28.54
N GLY A 121 5.25 4.69 -28.23
CA GLY A 121 4.62 3.46 -28.74
C GLY A 121 4.28 2.42 -27.65
N SER A 122 5.08 2.28 -26.60
CA SER A 122 4.76 1.39 -25.49
C SER A 122 5.37 1.90 -24.19
N PHE A 123 4.53 2.22 -23.24
CA PHE A 123 4.93 2.65 -21.90
C PHE A 123 5.73 1.56 -21.17
N LEU A 124 5.33 0.30 -21.30
CA LEU A 124 6.00 -0.84 -20.66
C LEU A 124 7.44 -1.05 -21.16
N LYS A 125 7.71 -0.71 -22.41
CA LYS A 125 9.04 -0.86 -23.04
C LYS A 125 9.90 0.40 -22.92
N ALA A 126 9.30 1.53 -22.57
CA ALA A 126 9.99 2.81 -22.46
C ALA A 126 11.00 2.84 -21.30
N SER A 127 12.03 3.67 -21.43
CA SER A 127 12.98 3.93 -20.35
C SER A 127 12.29 4.61 -19.15
N LYS A 128 12.90 4.54 -17.96
CA LYS A 128 12.38 5.21 -16.76
C LYS A 128 12.14 6.70 -16.98
N GLN A 129 13.08 7.36 -17.65
CA GLN A 129 12.98 8.78 -17.96
C GLN A 129 11.79 9.07 -18.87
N ARG A 130 11.63 8.29 -19.94
CA ARG A 130 10.51 8.46 -20.89
C ARG A 130 9.15 8.19 -20.25
N ARG A 131 9.07 7.19 -19.36
CA ARG A 131 7.86 6.94 -18.57
C ARG A 131 7.49 8.15 -17.70
N LEU A 132 8.48 8.73 -17.02
CA LEU A 132 8.25 9.92 -16.19
C LEU A 132 7.75 11.10 -17.02
N GLU A 133 8.36 11.35 -18.18
CA GLU A 133 7.95 12.42 -19.11
C GLU A 133 6.51 12.20 -19.61
N ALA A 134 6.17 10.96 -20.01
CA ALA A 134 4.83 10.61 -20.48
C ALA A 134 3.78 10.83 -19.37
N VAL A 135 4.06 10.41 -18.14
CA VAL A 135 3.16 10.60 -16.99
C VAL A 135 3.00 12.09 -16.66
N LYS A 136 4.08 12.88 -16.68
CA LYS A 136 4.02 14.33 -16.48
C LYS A 136 3.18 15.06 -17.56
N ALA A 137 3.28 14.62 -18.81
CA ALA A 137 2.52 15.20 -19.90
C ALA A 137 0.99 14.96 -19.77
N MET A 138 0.57 14.01 -18.94
CA MET A 138 -0.84 13.72 -18.64
C MET A 138 -1.35 14.43 -17.38
N GLU A 139 -0.53 15.18 -16.68
CA GLU A 139 -0.90 15.84 -15.43
C GLU A 139 -2.13 16.75 -15.64
N GLY A 140 -3.09 16.67 -14.71
CA GLY A 140 -4.34 17.41 -14.77
C GLY A 140 -5.46 16.77 -15.61
N GLN A 141 -5.18 15.73 -16.40
CA GLN A 141 -6.22 15.01 -17.16
C GLN A 141 -7.01 14.06 -16.23
N ASP A 142 -8.27 13.77 -16.59
CA ASP A 142 -9.16 12.90 -15.80
C ASP A 142 -8.56 11.51 -15.57
N PHE A 143 -7.93 10.93 -16.59
CA PHE A 143 -7.22 9.65 -16.47
C PHE A 143 -6.12 9.72 -15.40
N PHE A 144 -5.26 10.73 -15.47
CA PHE A 144 -4.17 10.91 -14.50
C PHE A 144 -4.71 11.08 -13.08
N ASN A 145 -5.72 11.94 -12.90
CA ASN A 145 -6.33 12.21 -11.61
C ASN A 145 -7.00 10.96 -11.03
N THR A 146 -7.68 10.17 -11.87
CA THR A 146 -8.32 8.91 -11.48
C THR A 146 -7.29 7.89 -11.01
N VAL A 147 -6.24 7.66 -11.80
CA VAL A 147 -5.17 6.71 -11.45
C VAL A 147 -4.43 7.17 -10.19
N ARG A 148 -4.05 8.44 -10.11
CA ARG A 148 -3.37 9.00 -8.94
C ARG A 148 -4.22 8.90 -7.66
N GLY A 149 -5.50 9.25 -7.74
CA GLY A 149 -6.43 9.15 -6.61
C GLY A 149 -6.60 7.70 -6.14
N GLN A 150 -6.75 6.76 -7.08
CA GLN A 150 -6.83 5.34 -6.73
C GLN A 150 -5.51 4.81 -6.14
N CYS A 151 -4.35 5.27 -6.60
CA CYS A 151 -3.06 4.90 -6.01
C CYS A 151 -3.02 5.20 -4.51
N VAL A 152 -3.50 6.37 -4.09
CA VAL A 152 -3.48 6.75 -2.67
C VAL A 152 -4.24 5.72 -1.83
N THR A 153 -5.43 5.32 -2.27
CA THR A 153 -6.23 4.33 -1.54
C THR A 153 -5.61 2.92 -1.62
N SER A 154 -5.29 2.46 -2.83
CA SER A 154 -4.81 1.08 -3.04
C SER A 154 -3.45 0.81 -2.39
N LEU A 155 -2.55 1.81 -2.34
CA LEU A 155 -1.23 1.65 -1.76
C LEU A 155 -1.22 1.91 -0.25
N TYR A 156 -1.90 2.96 0.23
CA TYR A 156 -1.77 3.40 1.61
C TYR A 156 -2.90 2.94 2.55
N ASP A 157 -3.97 2.34 2.04
CA ASP A 157 -4.96 1.60 2.84
C ASP A 157 -4.73 0.08 2.67
N ASN A 158 -3.49 -0.37 2.90
CA ASN A 158 -3.07 -1.74 2.62
C ASN A 158 -2.09 -2.25 3.68
N GLU A 159 -2.44 -3.34 4.35
CA GLU A 159 -1.61 -3.93 5.42
C GLU A 159 -0.21 -4.35 4.95
N MET A 160 -0.05 -4.78 3.69
CA MET A 160 1.28 -5.10 3.14
C MET A 160 2.16 -3.85 3.03
N ALA A 161 1.57 -2.70 2.69
CA ALA A 161 2.28 -1.44 2.67
C ALA A 161 2.57 -0.92 4.09
N PHE A 162 1.63 -1.09 5.02
CA PHE A 162 1.80 -0.73 6.44
C PHE A 162 3.03 -1.42 7.03
N ALA A 163 3.18 -2.72 6.80
CA ALA A 163 4.32 -3.50 7.28
C ALA A 163 5.66 -2.97 6.74
N VAL A 164 5.70 -2.53 5.47
CA VAL A 164 6.91 -1.98 4.83
C VAL A 164 7.26 -0.59 5.36
N PHE A 165 6.25 0.24 5.64
CA PHE A 165 6.43 1.61 6.15
C PHE A 165 6.57 1.69 7.67
N GLY A 166 6.34 0.60 8.39
CA GLY A 166 6.31 0.60 9.85
C GLY A 166 5.07 1.29 10.44
N TYR A 167 3.99 1.40 9.65
CA TYR A 167 2.73 1.92 10.16
C TYR A 167 1.96 0.80 10.86
N GLU A 168 1.61 1.02 12.10
CA GLU A 168 0.98 0.01 12.95
C GLU A 168 -0.53 -0.16 12.72
N GLY A 169 -1.13 0.57 11.80
CA GLY A 169 -2.57 0.59 11.56
C GLY A 169 -3.31 1.63 12.38
N SER A 170 -4.64 1.57 12.35
CA SER A 170 -5.52 2.55 13.00
C SER A 170 -5.30 2.61 14.52
N ALA A 171 -5.05 3.80 15.05
CA ALA A 171 -4.94 4.03 16.49
C ALA A 171 -6.26 3.78 17.23
N TRP A 172 -7.41 3.89 16.53
CA TRP A 172 -8.73 3.62 17.10
C TRP A 172 -8.85 2.18 17.63
N GLU A 173 -8.41 1.20 16.86
CA GLU A 173 -8.45 -0.22 17.25
C GLU A 173 -7.49 -0.54 18.42
N LYS A 174 -6.59 0.37 18.71
CA LYS A 174 -5.54 0.25 19.76
C LYS A 174 -5.80 1.18 20.97
N GLY A 175 -7.02 1.63 21.17
CA GLY A 175 -7.39 2.49 22.31
C GLY A 175 -7.21 4.00 22.08
N GLY A 176 -7.08 4.42 20.82
CA GLY A 176 -6.97 5.85 20.46
C GLY A 176 -5.60 6.45 20.73
N TYR A 177 -5.56 7.78 20.85
CA TYR A 177 -4.34 8.56 21.02
C TYR A 177 -3.99 8.91 22.47
N LEU A 178 -4.73 8.43 23.47
CA LEU A 178 -4.48 8.77 24.88
C LEU A 178 -3.06 8.43 25.35
N LEU A 179 -2.48 7.36 24.81
CA LEU A 179 -1.13 6.87 25.16
C LEU A 179 -0.21 6.75 23.95
N ARG A 180 -0.57 7.35 22.79
CA ARG A 180 0.15 7.24 21.52
C ARG A 180 0.28 8.60 20.86
N GLY A 181 1.28 8.72 19.97
CA GLY A 181 1.49 9.94 19.18
C GLY A 181 2.25 11.05 19.90
N PHE A 182 2.72 10.80 21.12
CA PHE A 182 3.53 11.76 21.90
C PHE A 182 5.04 11.51 21.76
N GLN A 183 5.46 10.69 20.81
CA GLN A 183 6.88 10.42 20.59
C GLN A 183 7.46 11.49 19.68
N ASP A 184 8.43 12.22 20.20
CA ASP A 184 9.20 13.18 19.41
C ASP A 184 9.91 12.49 18.25
N LEU A 185 9.86 13.12 17.07
CA LEU A 185 10.56 12.67 15.88
C LEU A 185 12.06 12.88 16.10
N LYS A 186 12.80 11.84 16.44
CA LYS A 186 14.24 11.88 16.75
C LYS A 186 15.13 12.41 15.60
N TRP A 187 14.59 12.44 14.38
CA TRP A 187 15.27 12.94 13.19
C TRP A 187 14.98 14.42 12.90
N LEU A 188 13.98 15.00 13.59
CA LEU A 188 13.63 16.41 13.43
C LEU A 188 14.53 17.23 14.37
N PRO A 189 15.25 18.24 13.89
CA PRO A 189 16.00 19.14 14.78
C PRO A 189 15.03 19.88 15.70
N ALA A 190 15.45 20.08 16.94
CA ALA A 190 14.66 20.86 17.88
C ALA A 190 14.41 22.27 17.31
N PRO A 191 13.18 22.81 17.45
CA PRO A 191 12.89 24.17 17.01
C PRO A 191 13.79 25.17 17.75
N PRO A 192 14.23 26.26 17.10
CA PRO A 192 15.01 27.27 17.77
C PRO A 192 14.17 27.89 18.92
N ALA A 193 14.84 28.28 20.00
CA ALA A 193 14.15 28.80 21.20
C ALA A 193 13.22 29.99 20.90
N GLN A 194 13.56 30.80 19.89
CA GLN A 194 12.73 31.92 19.45
C GLN A 194 11.41 31.52 18.79
N ALA A 195 11.32 30.29 18.27
CA ALA A 195 10.11 29.74 17.64
C ALA A 195 9.18 29.04 18.66
N SER A 196 9.64 28.86 19.89
CA SER A 196 8.84 28.25 20.97
C SER A 196 8.04 29.35 21.70
N PRO A 197 6.69 29.25 21.75
CA PRO A 197 5.91 30.20 22.53
C PRO A 197 6.28 30.05 24.02
N ALA A 198 6.16 31.14 24.78
CA ALA A 198 6.27 31.08 26.25
C ALA A 198 5.25 30.08 26.80
N PRO A 199 5.59 29.31 27.85
CA PRO A 199 4.63 28.41 28.50
C PRO A 199 3.38 29.19 28.92
N TYR A 200 2.21 28.67 28.57
CA TYR A 200 0.95 29.19 29.05
C TYR A 200 0.85 28.86 30.56
N LEU A 201 1.11 29.86 31.38
CA LEU A 201 0.90 29.80 32.83
C LEU A 201 -0.52 30.34 33.09
N GLY A 202 -1.53 29.46 32.90
CA GLY A 202 -2.95 29.77 33.15
C GLY A 202 -3.27 30.15 34.60
#